data_10babc534177dc43d3b74492097d7fd8
#
_entry.id   10babc534177dc43d3b74492097d7fd8
#
_cell.length_a   1.000
_cell.length_b   1.000
_cell.length_c   1.000
_cell.angle_alpha   90.00
_cell.angle_beta   90.00
_cell.angle_gamma   90.00
#
_symmetry.space_group_name_H-M   'P 1'
#
loop_
_entity.id
_entity.type
_entity.pdbx_description
1 polymer ?
#
loop_
_entity_poly.entity_id
_entity_poly.type
_entity_poly.pdbx_seq_one_letter_code
_entity_poly.pdbx_strand_id
1 'polypeptide(L)'
;MSLLKTLIFSDLDGTLLDHFTYESKAVNQTIQQLNKKNVPIILNTSKTLVELEIIHTAFGLKTPFIIENGAAVYIPINTFNTQPEDTVVIGNYWVKSFSLPREYWLNLLSNNTSEFSQYYQGFSSLSNQALCQLTGLNLKDAKRAKQRQYAEPLHWLGDETSKRIFIDHLINLGANVVQGGRKSLVILAKFTGVV
;
A
#
# COMPACT_ATOMS: atom_id res chain seq x y z
N MET A 1 22.45 -4.98 -31.64
CA MET A 1 22.57 -4.27 -30.35
C MET A 1 21.30 -4.55 -29.58
N SER A 2 21.39 -5.28 -28.47
CA SER A 2 20.25 -5.49 -27.58
C SER A 2 19.91 -4.13 -26.95
N LEU A 3 18.74 -3.58 -27.28
CA LEU A 3 18.18 -2.42 -26.57
C LEU A 3 18.01 -2.87 -25.12
N LEU A 4 18.77 -2.28 -24.21
CA LEU A 4 18.55 -2.41 -22.77
C LEU A 4 17.10 -1.96 -22.50
N LYS A 5 16.23 -2.93 -22.15
CA LYS A 5 14.86 -2.65 -21.78
C LYS A 5 14.89 -2.04 -20.37
N THR A 6 14.64 -0.76 -20.26
CA THR A 6 14.55 -0.05 -18.97
C THR A 6 13.15 -0.26 -18.40
N LEU A 7 13.07 -0.59 -17.12
CA LEU A 7 11.85 -0.65 -16.31
C LEU A 7 12.07 0.24 -15.09
N ILE A 8 11.11 1.10 -14.78
CA ILE A 8 11.20 2.02 -13.66
C ILE A 8 10.22 1.58 -12.58
N PHE A 9 10.71 1.39 -11.35
CA PHE A 9 9.89 1.29 -10.14
C PHE A 9 9.94 2.62 -9.40
N SER A 10 8.79 3.15 -9.02
CA SER A 10 8.72 4.42 -8.31
C SER A 10 7.72 4.35 -7.17
N ASP A 11 8.09 4.91 -6.03
CA ASP A 11 7.15 5.29 -4.99
C ASP A 11 6.32 6.51 -5.43
N LEU A 12 5.28 6.81 -4.70
CA LEU A 12 4.37 7.93 -4.95
C LEU A 12 4.61 9.10 -4.00
N ASP A 13 4.44 8.87 -2.69
CA ASP A 13 4.44 9.95 -1.70
C ASP A 13 5.83 10.53 -1.49
N GLY A 14 6.00 11.81 -1.78
CA GLY A 14 7.31 12.47 -1.74
C GLY A 14 8.25 12.13 -2.91
N THR A 15 7.77 11.37 -3.90
CA THR A 15 8.53 11.01 -5.12
C THR A 15 7.83 11.52 -6.37
N LEU A 16 6.70 10.93 -6.75
CA LEU A 16 5.89 11.37 -7.90
C LEU A 16 4.77 12.32 -7.50
N LEU A 17 4.38 12.29 -6.24
CA LEU A 17 3.43 13.23 -5.63
C LEU A 17 4.18 14.12 -4.66
N ASP A 18 3.87 15.41 -4.66
CA ASP A 18 4.41 16.35 -3.69
C ASP A 18 4.04 15.92 -2.27
N HIS A 19 5.00 16.01 -1.36
CA HIS A 19 4.83 15.52 0.02
C HIS A 19 3.72 16.23 0.80
N PHE A 20 3.46 17.50 0.48
CA PHE A 20 2.48 18.31 1.22
C PHE A 20 1.16 18.48 0.47
N THR A 21 1.22 18.66 -0.84
CA THR A 21 0.03 18.96 -1.67
C THR A 21 -0.53 17.74 -2.39
N TYR A 22 0.24 16.65 -2.45
CA TYR A 22 -0.07 15.44 -3.25
C TYR A 22 -0.29 15.76 -4.75
N GLU A 23 0.23 16.89 -5.23
CA GLU A 23 0.17 17.26 -6.64
C GLU A 23 1.27 16.58 -7.45
N SER A 24 0.95 16.24 -8.69
CA SER A 24 1.87 15.57 -9.63
C SER A 24 2.38 16.49 -10.75
N LYS A 25 2.08 17.79 -10.69
CA LYS A 25 2.37 18.74 -11.78
C LYS A 25 3.84 18.72 -12.23
N ALA A 26 4.76 18.66 -11.26
CA ALA A 26 6.21 18.69 -11.55
C ALA A 26 6.70 17.47 -12.35
N VAL A 27 6.06 16.29 -12.17
CA VAL A 27 6.51 15.03 -12.77
C VAL A 27 5.70 14.63 -14.00
N ASN A 28 4.55 15.23 -14.25
CA ASN A 28 3.65 14.87 -15.35
C ASN A 28 4.35 14.89 -16.72
N GLN A 29 5.18 15.90 -16.98
CA GLN A 29 5.91 16.01 -18.24
C GLN A 29 6.90 14.85 -18.41
N THR A 30 7.61 14.50 -17.35
CA THR A 30 8.56 13.37 -17.36
C THR A 30 7.84 12.05 -17.59
N ILE A 31 6.71 11.80 -16.89
CA ILE A 31 5.90 10.59 -17.06
C ILE A 31 5.41 10.49 -18.51
N GLN A 32 4.90 11.59 -19.09
CA GLN A 32 4.45 11.61 -20.48
C GLN A 32 5.59 11.32 -21.48
N GLN A 33 6.80 11.84 -21.22
CA GLN A 33 7.97 11.55 -22.06
C GLN A 33 8.38 10.08 -21.98
N LEU A 34 8.36 9.48 -20.79
CA LEU A 34 8.65 8.06 -20.59
C LEU A 34 7.59 7.17 -21.27
N ASN A 35 6.31 7.52 -21.13
CA ASN A 35 5.22 6.82 -21.82
C ASN A 35 5.38 6.86 -23.34
N LYS A 36 5.73 8.03 -23.92
CA LYS A 36 6.00 8.18 -25.36
C LYS A 36 7.18 7.31 -25.84
N LYS A 37 8.15 7.05 -24.97
CA LYS A 37 9.32 6.19 -25.25
C LYS A 37 9.05 4.71 -24.93
N ASN A 38 7.83 4.36 -24.54
CA ASN A 38 7.45 3.01 -24.10
C ASN A 38 8.34 2.49 -22.95
N VAL A 39 8.77 3.36 -22.04
CA VAL A 39 9.48 2.98 -20.82
C VAL A 39 8.43 2.71 -19.74
N PRO A 40 8.24 1.45 -19.30
CA PRO A 40 7.24 1.10 -18.30
C PRO A 40 7.59 1.71 -16.94
N ILE A 41 6.59 2.29 -16.27
CA ILE A 41 6.69 2.79 -14.91
C ILE A 41 5.77 1.94 -14.04
N ILE A 42 6.34 1.25 -13.06
CA ILE A 42 5.63 0.45 -12.07
C ILE A 42 5.52 1.27 -10.79
N LEU A 43 4.30 1.62 -10.41
CA LEU A 43 4.06 2.30 -9.14
C LEU A 43 4.12 1.28 -8.00
N ASN A 44 4.85 1.60 -6.94
CA ASN A 44 4.97 0.79 -5.73
C ASN A 44 4.70 1.68 -4.51
N THR A 45 3.59 1.43 -3.81
CA THR A 45 3.09 2.41 -2.84
C THR A 45 2.45 1.76 -1.60
N SER A 46 2.36 2.54 -0.54
CA SER A 46 1.58 2.22 0.66
C SER A 46 0.07 2.40 0.48
N LYS A 47 -0.37 3.02 -0.63
CA LYS A 47 -1.78 3.35 -0.89
C LYS A 47 -2.62 2.11 -1.22
N THR A 48 -3.93 2.25 -1.06
CA THR A 48 -4.94 1.25 -1.44
C THR A 48 -5.12 1.17 -2.96
N LEU A 49 -5.75 0.10 -3.43
CA LEU A 49 -6.14 -0.04 -4.84
C LEU A 49 -6.92 1.18 -5.34
N VAL A 50 -7.94 1.59 -4.59
CA VAL A 50 -8.85 2.68 -4.99
C VAL A 50 -8.14 4.03 -5.10
N GLU A 51 -7.16 4.30 -4.22
CA GLU A 51 -6.31 5.49 -4.32
C GLU A 51 -5.42 5.41 -5.55
N LEU A 52 -4.81 4.25 -5.79
CA LEU A 52 -3.84 4.08 -6.84
C LEU A 52 -4.45 4.08 -8.24
N GLU A 53 -5.64 3.49 -8.44
CA GLU A 53 -6.34 3.51 -9.73
C GLU A 53 -6.57 4.93 -10.26
N ILE A 54 -6.89 5.87 -9.38
CA ILE A 54 -7.09 7.27 -9.75
C ILE A 54 -5.77 7.90 -10.24
N ILE A 55 -4.69 7.66 -9.52
CA ILE A 55 -3.35 8.20 -9.85
C ILE A 55 -2.83 7.55 -11.12
N HIS A 56 -2.95 6.23 -11.25
CA HIS A 56 -2.52 5.45 -12.40
C HIS A 56 -3.24 5.92 -13.68
N THR A 57 -4.54 6.17 -13.58
CA THR A 57 -5.35 6.72 -14.66
C THR A 57 -4.94 8.16 -14.99
N ALA A 58 -4.73 9.01 -13.98
CA ALA A 58 -4.32 10.40 -14.19
C ALA A 58 -2.94 10.50 -14.87
N PHE A 59 -2.03 9.56 -14.61
CA PHE A 59 -0.73 9.47 -15.29
C PHE A 59 -0.80 8.80 -16.68
N GLY A 60 -1.96 8.28 -17.08
CA GLY A 60 -2.14 7.56 -18.34
C GLY A 60 -1.36 6.24 -18.40
N LEU A 61 -1.08 5.64 -17.25
CA LEU A 61 -0.35 4.38 -17.16
C LEU A 61 -1.27 3.20 -17.48
N LYS A 62 -0.68 2.14 -18.06
CA LYS A 62 -1.31 0.85 -18.33
C LYS A 62 -0.45 -0.32 -17.82
N THR A 63 0.52 -0.01 -17.00
CA THR A 63 1.51 -0.92 -16.45
C THR A 63 0.98 -1.63 -15.22
N PRO A 64 1.53 -2.78 -14.82
CA PRO A 64 1.33 -3.34 -13.49
C PRO A 64 1.67 -2.34 -12.40
N PHE A 65 1.13 -2.54 -11.21
CA PHE A 65 1.42 -1.73 -10.04
C PHE A 65 1.34 -2.54 -8.74
N ILE A 66 1.95 -2.02 -7.69
CA ILE A 66 2.09 -2.68 -6.39
C ILE A 66 1.43 -1.82 -5.33
N ILE A 67 0.57 -2.42 -4.51
CA ILE A 67 -0.22 -1.72 -3.48
C ILE A 67 0.14 -2.17 -2.07
N GLU A 68 -0.28 -1.36 -1.10
CA GLU A 68 -0.25 -1.65 0.34
C GLU A 68 1.09 -2.21 0.82
N ASN A 69 2.21 -1.51 0.48
CA ASN A 69 3.58 -1.86 0.87
C ASN A 69 4.05 -3.22 0.34
N GLY A 70 3.69 -3.59 -0.88
CA GLY A 70 4.09 -4.86 -1.47
C GLY A 70 3.13 -6.01 -1.22
N ALA A 71 1.96 -5.74 -0.64
CA ALA A 71 0.99 -6.78 -0.30
C ALA A 71 0.39 -7.48 -1.52
N ALA A 72 0.25 -6.79 -2.65
CA ALA A 72 -0.22 -7.38 -3.90
C ALA A 72 0.29 -6.64 -5.13
N VAL A 73 0.45 -7.38 -6.22
CA VAL A 73 0.69 -6.87 -7.57
C VAL A 73 -0.60 -6.98 -8.37
N TYR A 74 -1.01 -5.89 -8.97
CA TYR A 74 -2.14 -5.78 -9.88
C TYR A 74 -1.63 -5.60 -11.31
N ILE A 75 -2.01 -6.49 -12.19
CA ILE A 75 -1.58 -6.53 -13.59
C ILE A 75 -2.81 -6.31 -14.45
N PRO A 76 -2.95 -5.20 -15.19
CA PRO A 76 -4.08 -5.00 -16.09
C PRO A 76 -4.21 -6.17 -17.06
N ILE A 77 -5.43 -6.70 -17.23
CA ILE A 77 -5.71 -7.75 -18.21
C ILE A 77 -5.27 -7.25 -19.59
N ASN A 78 -4.64 -8.12 -20.37
CA ASN A 78 -3.97 -7.82 -21.66
C ASN A 78 -2.58 -7.16 -21.56
N THR A 79 -2.00 -7.03 -20.36
CA THR A 79 -0.56 -6.69 -20.25
C THR A 79 0.33 -7.79 -20.87
N PHE A 80 -0.08 -9.04 -20.72
CA PHE A 80 0.58 -10.22 -21.29
C PHE A 80 -0.40 -11.00 -22.16
N ASN A 81 0.10 -11.85 -23.06
CA ASN A 81 -0.72 -12.71 -23.93
C ASN A 81 -1.44 -13.80 -23.15
N THR A 82 -0.89 -14.23 -22.02
CA THR A 82 -1.44 -15.27 -21.13
C THR A 82 -1.45 -14.76 -19.69
N GLN A 83 -2.41 -15.25 -18.92
CA GLN A 83 -2.48 -14.98 -17.48
C GLN A 83 -1.20 -15.52 -16.81
N PRO A 84 -0.49 -14.70 -16.01
CA PRO A 84 0.66 -15.17 -15.24
C PRO A 84 0.27 -16.25 -14.23
N GLU A 85 1.16 -17.20 -13.99
CA GLU A 85 0.98 -18.23 -12.97
C GLU A 85 0.75 -17.63 -11.58
N ASP A 86 0.02 -18.35 -10.74
CA ASP A 86 -0.34 -17.95 -9.38
C ASP A 86 -1.05 -16.59 -9.27
N THR A 87 -1.76 -16.17 -10.31
CA THR A 87 -2.64 -15.01 -10.26
C THR A 87 -4.10 -15.40 -10.29
N VAL A 88 -4.96 -14.57 -9.70
CA VAL A 88 -6.41 -14.68 -9.79
C VAL A 88 -6.98 -13.47 -10.54
N VAL A 89 -8.15 -13.62 -11.16
CA VAL A 89 -8.83 -12.51 -11.82
C VAL A 89 -9.67 -11.76 -10.80
N ILE A 90 -9.39 -10.46 -10.62
CA ILE A 90 -10.20 -9.55 -9.80
C ILE A 90 -10.51 -8.30 -10.64
N GLY A 91 -11.76 -8.14 -11.02
CA GLY A 91 -12.17 -7.04 -11.91
C GLY A 91 -11.41 -7.07 -13.23
N ASN A 92 -10.69 -6.01 -13.54
CA ASN A 92 -9.91 -5.85 -14.77
C ASN A 92 -8.42 -6.23 -14.60
N TYR A 93 -8.07 -6.97 -13.56
CA TYR A 93 -6.70 -7.28 -13.20
C TYR A 93 -6.47 -8.78 -13.00
N TRP A 94 -5.28 -9.24 -13.36
CA TRP A 94 -4.65 -10.42 -12.79
C TRP A 94 -3.92 -9.99 -11.53
N VAL A 95 -4.22 -10.63 -10.39
CA VAL A 95 -3.72 -10.23 -9.08
C VAL A 95 -2.90 -11.34 -8.47
N LYS A 96 -1.67 -11.02 -8.07
CA LYS A 96 -0.84 -11.87 -7.21
C LYS A 96 -0.76 -11.25 -5.83
N SER A 97 -1.33 -11.93 -4.83
CA SER A 97 -1.27 -11.51 -3.44
C SER A 97 -0.07 -12.14 -2.73
N PHE A 98 0.65 -11.35 -1.95
CA PHE A 98 1.77 -11.78 -1.11
C PHE A 98 1.45 -11.63 0.37
N SER A 99 0.31 -11.05 0.70
CA SER A 99 -0.22 -10.89 2.05
C SER A 99 -1.53 -11.64 2.21
N LEU A 100 -1.82 -12.02 3.44
CA LEU A 100 -3.14 -12.50 3.83
C LEU A 100 -4.16 -11.35 3.76
N PRO A 101 -5.47 -11.66 3.60
CA PRO A 101 -6.51 -10.64 3.63
C PRO A 101 -6.50 -9.82 4.93
N ARG A 102 -6.95 -8.56 4.86
CA ARG A 102 -7.02 -7.66 6.02
C ARG A 102 -7.77 -8.24 7.20
N GLU A 103 -8.83 -9.00 6.96
CA GLU A 103 -9.65 -9.67 7.98
C GLU A 103 -8.81 -10.59 8.88
N TYR A 104 -7.79 -11.24 8.31
CA TYR A 104 -6.86 -12.06 9.10
C TYR A 104 -6.15 -11.21 10.15
N TRP A 105 -5.65 -10.05 9.78
CA TRP A 105 -4.94 -9.14 10.68
C TRP A 105 -5.86 -8.52 11.73
N LEU A 106 -7.09 -8.17 11.35
CA LEU A 106 -8.10 -7.69 12.30
C LEU A 106 -8.44 -8.75 13.35
N ASN A 107 -8.62 -10.01 12.93
CA ASN A 107 -8.85 -11.14 13.82
C ASN A 107 -7.63 -11.43 14.71
N LEU A 108 -6.41 -11.36 14.16
CA LEU A 108 -5.18 -11.54 14.93
C LEU A 108 -5.08 -10.48 16.04
N LEU A 109 -5.31 -9.21 15.71
CA LEU A 109 -5.32 -8.11 16.68
C LEU A 109 -6.38 -8.35 17.77
N SER A 110 -7.62 -8.62 17.37
CA SER A 110 -8.73 -8.82 18.29
C SER A 110 -8.48 -9.96 19.29
N ASN A 111 -7.89 -11.06 18.83
CA ASN A 111 -7.75 -12.27 19.62
C ASN A 111 -6.45 -12.33 20.44
N ASN A 112 -5.40 -11.62 20.03
CA ASN A 112 -4.05 -11.83 20.58
C ASN A 112 -3.40 -10.58 21.15
N THR A 113 -4.07 -9.42 21.13
CA THR A 113 -3.46 -8.16 21.61
C THR A 113 -4.32 -7.39 22.61
N SER A 114 -5.16 -8.09 23.38
CA SER A 114 -6.07 -7.46 24.37
C SER A 114 -5.32 -6.61 25.39
N GLU A 115 -4.14 -7.03 25.85
CA GLU A 115 -3.28 -6.31 26.78
C GLU A 115 -2.75 -4.97 26.21
N PHE A 116 -2.68 -4.83 24.88
CA PHE A 116 -2.24 -3.62 24.19
C PHE A 116 -3.40 -2.76 23.68
N SER A 117 -4.64 -3.18 23.86
CA SER A 117 -5.82 -2.56 23.21
C SER A 117 -5.98 -1.07 23.52
N GLN A 118 -5.50 -0.59 24.66
CA GLN A 118 -5.51 0.83 25.04
C GLN A 118 -4.42 1.66 24.35
N TYR A 119 -3.41 1.03 23.74
CA TYR A 119 -2.23 1.70 23.18
C TYR A 119 -2.28 1.89 21.67
N TYR A 120 -3.33 1.42 21.00
CA TYR A 120 -3.45 1.63 19.55
C TYR A 120 -4.90 1.81 19.10
N GLN A 121 -5.04 2.45 17.95
CA GLN A 121 -6.31 2.53 17.22
C GLN A 121 -6.09 2.13 15.75
N GLY A 122 -6.82 1.13 15.28
CA GLY A 122 -6.79 0.71 13.89
C GLY A 122 -7.57 1.65 12.98
N PHE A 123 -7.14 1.80 11.73
CA PHE A 123 -7.88 2.60 10.73
C PHE A 123 -9.29 2.03 10.49
N SER A 124 -9.48 0.71 10.65
CA SER A 124 -10.80 0.07 10.58
C SER A 124 -11.78 0.66 11.60
N SER A 125 -11.33 0.93 12.83
CA SER A 125 -12.17 1.38 13.95
C SER A 125 -12.38 2.91 13.98
N LEU A 126 -11.50 3.70 13.34
CA LEU A 126 -11.61 5.15 13.31
C LEU A 126 -12.80 5.61 12.44
N SER A 127 -13.50 6.67 12.85
CA SER A 127 -14.40 7.38 11.94
C SER A 127 -13.63 8.07 10.82
N ASN A 128 -14.28 8.38 9.69
CA ASN A 128 -13.62 9.11 8.61
C ASN A 128 -13.12 10.49 9.05
N GLN A 129 -13.86 11.18 9.95
CA GLN A 129 -13.42 12.46 10.50
C GLN A 129 -12.20 12.33 11.40
N ALA A 130 -12.17 11.31 12.27
CA ALA A 130 -11.00 11.03 13.10
C ALA A 130 -9.77 10.71 12.25
N LEU A 131 -9.95 9.96 11.15
CA LEU A 131 -8.87 9.67 10.21
C LEU A 131 -8.39 10.95 9.50
N CYS A 132 -9.28 11.85 9.07
CA CYS A 132 -8.89 13.15 8.52
C CYS A 132 -8.02 13.96 9.50
N GLN A 133 -8.41 14.02 10.76
CA GLN A 133 -7.66 14.74 11.81
C GLN A 133 -6.28 14.11 12.06
N LEU A 134 -6.22 12.79 12.02
CA LEU A 134 -4.97 12.04 12.25
C LEU A 134 -3.98 12.18 11.11
N THR A 135 -4.46 12.15 9.87
CA THR A 135 -3.61 12.03 8.67
C THR A 135 -3.48 13.32 7.87
N GLY A 136 -4.35 14.31 8.11
CA GLY A 136 -4.44 15.51 7.28
C GLY A 136 -5.18 15.31 5.95
N LEU A 137 -5.65 14.10 5.66
CA LEU A 137 -6.41 13.81 4.44
C LEU A 137 -7.78 14.50 4.45
N ASN A 138 -8.27 14.91 3.30
CA ASN A 138 -9.67 15.30 3.17
C ASN A 138 -10.60 14.08 3.30
N LEU A 139 -11.89 14.30 3.50
CA LEU A 139 -12.87 13.24 3.76
C LEU A 139 -12.94 12.18 2.64
N LYS A 140 -12.78 12.59 1.38
CA LYS A 140 -12.84 11.70 0.23
C LYS A 140 -11.63 10.77 0.21
N ASP A 141 -10.45 11.29 0.48
CA ASP A 141 -9.22 10.51 0.49
C ASP A 141 -9.10 9.63 1.75
N ALA A 142 -9.56 10.11 2.92
CA ALA A 142 -9.68 9.30 4.12
C ALA A 142 -10.60 8.07 3.91
N LYS A 143 -11.73 8.24 3.20
CA LYS A 143 -12.60 7.12 2.83
C LYS A 143 -11.91 6.10 1.94
N ARG A 144 -11.06 6.55 0.99
CA ARG A 144 -10.29 5.67 0.11
C ARG A 144 -9.17 4.96 0.86
N ALA A 145 -8.43 5.68 1.70
CA ALA A 145 -7.35 5.12 2.51
C ALA A 145 -7.83 4.02 3.49
N LYS A 146 -9.13 4.00 3.85
CA LYS A 146 -9.75 2.93 4.64
C LYS A 146 -10.09 1.68 3.85
N GLN A 147 -10.14 1.75 2.50
CA GLN A 147 -10.52 0.61 1.64
C GLN A 147 -9.34 -0.34 1.39
N ARG A 148 -8.66 -0.71 2.48
CA ARG A 148 -7.54 -1.63 2.44
C ARG A 148 -8.03 -3.07 2.30
N GLN A 149 -7.24 -3.86 1.58
CA GLN A 149 -7.51 -5.27 1.32
C GLN A 149 -6.55 -6.20 2.06
N TYR A 150 -5.35 -5.74 2.39
CA TYR A 150 -4.25 -6.59 2.87
C TYR A 150 -3.62 -6.11 4.17
N ALA A 151 -3.60 -4.82 4.44
CA ALA A 151 -2.88 -4.27 5.58
C ALA A 151 -3.81 -3.54 6.55
N GLU A 152 -3.46 -3.52 7.82
CA GLU A 152 -4.13 -2.69 8.84
C GLU A 152 -3.16 -1.66 9.41
N PRO A 153 -3.32 -0.38 9.10
CA PRO A 153 -2.58 0.68 9.77
C PRO A 153 -3.11 0.92 11.18
N LEU A 154 -2.19 1.11 12.12
CA LEU A 154 -2.47 1.40 13.50
C LEU A 154 -1.88 2.76 13.89
N HIS A 155 -2.65 3.56 14.58
CA HIS A 155 -2.16 4.74 15.29
C HIS A 155 -1.74 4.34 16.71
N TRP A 156 -0.47 4.53 17.03
CA TRP A 156 0.07 4.19 18.34
C TRP A 156 -0.14 5.33 19.35
N LEU A 157 -0.65 5.01 20.52
CA LEU A 157 -0.98 5.94 21.60
C LEU A 157 -0.04 5.80 22.80
N GLY A 158 0.65 4.67 22.94
CA GLY A 158 1.57 4.38 24.04
C GLY A 158 2.95 5.02 23.86
N ASP A 159 3.83 4.70 24.80
CA ASP A 159 5.24 5.07 24.76
C ASP A 159 6.07 4.17 23.79
N GLU A 160 7.33 4.50 23.58
CA GLU A 160 8.20 3.75 22.67
C GLU A 160 8.61 2.38 23.24
N THR A 161 8.60 2.18 24.57
CA THR A 161 8.92 0.91 25.19
C THR A 161 7.80 -0.08 24.97
N SER A 162 6.56 0.29 25.28
CA SER A 162 5.38 -0.55 25.03
C SER A 162 5.16 -0.79 23.53
N LYS A 163 5.50 0.19 22.67
CA LYS A 163 5.45 0.02 21.21
C LYS A 163 6.40 -1.08 20.72
N ARG A 164 7.63 -1.11 21.24
CA ARG A 164 8.62 -2.14 20.88
C ARG A 164 8.15 -3.53 21.29
N ILE A 165 7.66 -3.66 22.52
CA ILE A 165 7.10 -4.92 23.02
C ILE A 165 5.94 -5.40 22.14
N PHE A 166 5.04 -4.48 21.75
CA PHE A 166 3.93 -4.79 20.87
C PHE A 166 4.38 -5.24 19.48
N ILE A 167 5.37 -4.56 18.88
CA ILE A 167 5.94 -4.96 17.59
C ILE A 167 6.54 -6.37 17.67
N ASP A 168 7.35 -6.66 18.70
CA ASP A 168 7.95 -7.97 18.90
C ASP A 168 6.87 -9.06 19.08
N HIS A 169 5.81 -8.74 19.81
CA HIS A 169 4.66 -9.63 19.98
C HIS A 169 4.00 -9.96 18.63
N LEU A 170 3.73 -8.94 17.78
CA LEU A 170 3.15 -9.15 16.45
C LEU A 170 4.07 -9.95 15.53
N ILE A 171 5.38 -9.72 15.59
CA ILE A 171 6.37 -10.48 14.79
C ILE A 171 6.36 -11.95 15.21
N ASN A 172 6.27 -12.25 16.50
CA ASN A 172 6.17 -13.62 17.01
C ASN A 172 4.86 -14.31 16.57
N LEU A 173 3.80 -13.56 16.31
CA LEU A 173 2.54 -14.05 15.75
C LEU A 173 2.59 -14.18 14.20
N GLY A 174 3.74 -13.93 13.57
CA GLY A 174 3.96 -14.09 12.13
C GLY A 174 3.63 -12.85 11.29
N ALA A 175 3.32 -11.72 11.92
CA ALA A 175 3.11 -10.47 11.20
C ALA A 175 4.46 -9.82 10.82
N ASN A 176 4.45 -9.03 9.75
CA ASN A 176 5.45 -8.02 9.48
C ASN A 176 4.89 -6.65 9.88
N VAL A 177 5.70 -5.84 10.54
CA VAL A 177 5.29 -4.51 11.00
C VAL A 177 6.18 -3.47 10.37
N VAL A 178 5.61 -2.64 9.50
CA VAL A 178 6.31 -1.50 8.90
C VAL A 178 5.98 -0.25 9.73
N GLN A 179 7.01 0.49 10.12
CA GLN A 179 6.85 1.76 10.81
C GLN A 179 6.78 2.91 9.81
N GLY A 180 5.68 3.68 9.85
CA GLY A 180 5.52 4.93 9.12
C GLY A 180 5.47 6.09 10.12
N GLY A 181 6.48 6.96 10.13
CA GLY A 181 6.55 8.05 11.09
C GLY A 181 6.59 7.58 12.57
N ARG A 182 6.52 8.55 13.53
CA ARG A 182 6.70 8.24 14.96
C ARG A 182 5.56 7.43 15.58
N LYS A 183 4.33 7.59 15.10
CA LYS A 183 3.12 7.02 15.71
C LYS A 183 2.31 6.11 14.78
N SER A 184 2.87 5.73 13.64
CA SER A 184 2.18 4.88 12.68
C SER A 184 2.86 3.51 12.56
N LEU A 185 2.08 2.45 12.66
CA LEU A 185 2.48 1.07 12.40
C LEU A 185 1.55 0.52 11.31
N VAL A 186 2.08 -0.30 10.42
CA VAL A 186 1.28 -1.02 9.41
C VAL A 186 1.56 -2.50 9.56
N ILE A 187 0.51 -3.28 9.79
CA ILE A 187 0.58 -4.73 9.91
C ILE A 187 0.23 -5.36 8.58
N LEU A 188 1.08 -6.27 8.11
CA LEU A 188 0.90 -7.06 6.89
C LEU A 188 1.66 -8.39 7.01
N ALA A 189 1.52 -9.30 6.03
CA ALA A 189 2.28 -10.53 6.01
C ALA A 189 3.78 -10.26 5.87
N LYS A 190 4.58 -11.11 6.50
CA LYS A 190 6.01 -11.17 6.22
C LYS A 190 6.19 -11.62 4.77
N PHE A 191 6.85 -10.81 3.96
CA PHE A 191 7.22 -11.23 2.62
C PHE A 191 8.24 -12.37 2.73
N THR A 192 7.79 -13.60 2.58
CA THR A 192 8.67 -14.74 2.35
C THR A 192 8.95 -14.78 0.86
N GLY A 193 9.88 -13.94 0.42
CA GLY A 193 10.35 -14.01 -0.96
C GLY A 193 10.96 -15.39 -1.18
N VAL A 194 10.27 -16.24 -1.93
CA VAL A 194 10.94 -17.32 -2.63
C VAL A 194 11.64 -16.62 -3.80
N VAL A 195 12.95 -16.51 -3.69
CA VAL A 195 13.83 -16.12 -4.77
C VAL A 195 13.89 -17.26 -5.76
#